data_c8444959cb5e3ad98530dc24e33d1faf
#
_entry.id   c8444959cb5e3ad98530dc24e33d1faf
#
_cell.length_a   1.000
_cell.length_b   1.000
_cell.length_c   1.000
_cell.angle_alpha   90.00
_cell.angle_beta   90.00
_cell.angle_gamma   90.00
#
_symmetry.space_group_name_H-M   'P 1'
#
loop_
_entity.id
_entity.type
_entity.pdbx_description
1 polymer ?
#
loop_
_entity_poly.entity_id
_entity_poly.type
_entity_poly.pdbx_seq_one_letter_code
_entity_poly.pdbx_strand_id
1 'polypeptide(L)'
;LKLKKTSKNSGTTGKRDKKSLGEKTRPVSQKPRSADSVSLSKGSLVEADITDFDSDGCGVSRYGAYELRISGGLPGDKAVAVIDHVSRRIAFGHLKKLLNPSRTRSKHSLCGESHHCLGCPLITMKYADQLDWKRKLVKRHMEAYHDLSDVTVHPLLSPERLIGYRTTVKLAIAGKHSDPYIGIFRRFSHD
;
A
#
# COMPACT_ATOMS: atom_id res chain seq x y z
N LEU A 1 -41.71 12.21 13.60
CA LEU A 1 -42.81 11.51 14.30
C LEU A 1 -42.22 10.62 15.38
N LYS A 2 -42.64 10.87 16.62
CA LYS A 2 -42.27 10.14 17.84
C LYS A 2 -42.94 8.76 17.87
N LEU A 3 -42.24 7.77 18.48
CA LEU A 3 -42.93 6.90 19.45
C LEU A 3 -41.89 6.16 20.33
N LYS A 4 -41.99 6.49 21.62
CA LYS A 4 -41.46 5.75 22.78
C LYS A 4 -42.32 4.53 23.05
N LYS A 5 -41.71 3.43 23.53
CA LYS A 5 -42.39 2.58 24.56
C LYS A 5 -41.36 1.95 25.48
N THR A 6 -41.54 2.23 26.72
CA THR A 6 -40.98 1.66 27.94
C THR A 6 -41.70 0.38 28.32
N SER A 7 -41.05 -0.62 28.89
CA SER A 7 -41.62 -1.43 29.96
C SER A 7 -40.54 -1.99 30.88
N LYS A 8 -40.73 -1.71 32.16
CA LYS A 8 -40.02 -2.29 33.32
C LYS A 8 -40.54 -3.70 33.56
N ASN A 9 -39.74 -4.61 34.05
CA ASN A 9 -40.18 -5.43 35.16
C ASN A 9 -39.00 -5.95 36.01
N SER A 10 -39.22 -5.93 37.28
CA SER A 10 -38.44 -6.23 38.45
C SER A 10 -38.52 -7.71 38.82
N GLY A 11 -37.48 -8.25 39.44
CA GLY A 11 -37.54 -9.57 40.10
C GLY A 11 -36.27 -9.89 40.89
N THR A 12 -36.42 -9.86 42.15
CA THR A 12 -35.50 -9.94 43.30
C THR A 12 -35.09 -11.38 43.61
N THR A 13 -33.92 -11.49 44.31
CA THR A 13 -33.49 -12.45 45.34
C THR A 13 -32.61 -13.66 44.95
N GLY A 14 -31.54 -13.78 45.75
CA GLY A 14 -30.88 -15.07 46.01
C GLY A 14 -29.37 -15.03 46.20
N LYS A 15 -28.90 -14.59 47.38
CA LYS A 15 -27.52 -14.82 47.88
C LYS A 15 -27.21 -16.31 47.97
N ARG A 16 -26.04 -16.73 47.51
CA ARG A 16 -25.26 -17.80 48.11
C ARG A 16 -23.77 -17.60 47.85
N ASP A 17 -23.05 -17.32 48.92
CA ASP A 17 -21.58 -17.36 49.01
C ASP A 17 -21.06 -18.74 48.72
N LYS A 18 -20.05 -18.86 47.89
CA LYS A 18 -19.09 -19.99 47.94
C LYS A 18 -17.69 -19.52 47.58
N LYS A 19 -16.83 -19.85 48.54
CA LYS A 19 -15.38 -19.69 48.67
C LYS A 19 -14.55 -19.91 47.40
N SER A 20 -13.55 -19.05 47.32
CA SER A 20 -12.37 -19.09 46.52
C SER A 20 -11.60 -20.42 46.49
N LEU A 21 -11.24 -20.85 45.31
CA LEU A 21 -10.03 -21.66 45.09
C LEU A 21 -9.18 -20.96 44.00
N GLY A 22 -7.98 -20.59 44.40
CA GLY A 22 -7.04 -19.91 43.53
C GLY A 22 -6.57 -20.82 42.39
N GLU A 23 -6.86 -20.41 41.18
CA GLU A 23 -6.36 -21.05 39.97
C GLU A 23 -5.06 -20.35 39.54
N LYS A 24 -3.93 -21.04 39.74
CA LYS A 24 -2.63 -20.59 39.27
C LYS A 24 -2.61 -20.61 37.75
N THR A 25 -2.75 -19.47 37.15
CA THR A 25 -2.54 -19.27 35.70
C THR A 25 -1.06 -19.52 35.40
N ARG A 26 -0.77 -20.62 34.71
CA ARG A 26 0.53 -20.89 34.09
C ARG A 26 0.73 -19.88 32.95
N PRO A 27 1.93 -19.29 32.80
CA PRO A 27 2.21 -18.44 31.64
C PRO A 27 2.22 -19.35 30.41
N VAL A 28 1.30 -19.06 29.45
CA VAL A 28 1.32 -19.67 28.15
C VAL A 28 2.54 -19.12 27.42
N SER A 29 3.59 -19.93 27.30
CA SER A 29 4.73 -19.64 26.45
C SER A 29 4.25 -19.64 25.01
N GLN A 30 4.06 -18.47 24.44
CA GLN A 30 3.83 -18.34 23.00
C GLN A 30 5.13 -18.71 22.29
N LYS A 31 5.17 -19.92 21.71
CA LYS A 31 6.18 -20.28 20.72
C LYS A 31 6.14 -19.26 19.59
N PRO A 32 7.30 -18.80 19.08
CA PRO A 32 7.33 -17.97 17.89
C PRO A 32 6.67 -18.74 16.75
N ARG A 33 5.61 -18.18 16.17
CA ARG A 33 4.95 -18.75 15.00
C ARG A 33 5.98 -18.82 13.87
N SER A 34 6.25 -20.02 13.37
CA SER A 34 7.11 -20.26 12.21
C SER A 34 6.63 -19.41 11.02
N ALA A 35 7.56 -18.80 10.30
CA ALA A 35 7.31 -17.88 9.18
C ALA A 35 6.53 -18.50 8.00
N ASP A 36 6.30 -19.80 8.02
CA ASP A 36 5.78 -20.57 6.87
C ASP A 36 4.25 -20.74 6.82
N SER A 37 3.48 -20.17 7.76
CA SER A 37 2.02 -20.36 7.82
C SER A 37 1.20 -19.08 7.66
N VAL A 38 1.80 -18.00 7.16
CA VAL A 38 1.08 -16.75 6.96
C VAL A 38 0.29 -16.82 5.66
N SER A 39 -1.03 -16.89 5.74
CA SER A 39 -1.90 -16.78 4.56
C SER A 39 -2.41 -15.35 4.43
N LEU A 40 -2.28 -14.78 3.23
CA LEU A 40 -2.84 -13.48 2.88
C LEU A 40 -4.11 -13.67 2.06
N SER A 41 -5.07 -12.78 2.26
CA SER A 41 -6.30 -12.68 1.46
C SER A 41 -6.61 -11.24 1.11
N LYS A 42 -7.51 -11.03 0.15
CA LYS A 42 -8.02 -9.69 -0.16
C LYS A 42 -8.62 -9.05 1.10
N GLY A 43 -8.30 -7.80 1.35
CA GLY A 43 -8.71 -7.03 2.53
C GLY A 43 -7.80 -7.19 3.75
N SER A 44 -6.80 -8.11 3.74
CA SER A 44 -5.83 -8.23 4.82
C SER A 44 -5.07 -6.92 5.03
N LEU A 45 -4.87 -6.55 6.30
CA LEU A 45 -4.01 -5.44 6.70
C LEU A 45 -2.64 -5.98 7.04
N VAL A 46 -1.61 -5.41 6.44
CA VAL A 46 -0.22 -5.86 6.62
C VAL A 46 0.66 -4.67 6.96
N GLU A 47 1.44 -4.80 8.02
CA GLU A 47 2.54 -3.89 8.29
C GLU A 47 3.72 -4.28 7.42
N ALA A 48 4.27 -3.32 6.69
CA ALA A 48 5.32 -3.54 5.70
C ALA A 48 6.42 -2.49 5.80
N ASP A 49 7.66 -2.95 5.80
CA ASP A 49 8.85 -2.13 5.60
C ASP A 49 9.18 -2.16 4.11
N ILE A 50 9.04 -1.01 3.44
CA ILE A 50 9.22 -0.92 2.00
C ILE A 50 10.69 -0.70 1.69
N THR A 51 11.29 -1.61 0.93
CA THR A 51 12.74 -1.64 0.70
C THR A 51 13.16 -1.21 -0.70
N ASP A 52 12.31 -1.40 -1.71
CA ASP A 52 12.62 -1.08 -3.11
C ASP A 52 11.35 -0.65 -3.86
N PHE A 53 11.50 -0.36 -5.16
CA PHE A 53 10.42 -0.20 -6.12
C PHE A 53 10.44 -1.32 -7.16
N ASP A 54 9.26 -1.68 -7.67
CA ASP A 54 9.16 -2.40 -8.94
C ASP A 54 9.22 -1.45 -10.14
N SER A 55 9.17 -2.03 -11.36
CA SER A 55 9.18 -1.27 -12.62
C SER A 55 8.01 -0.30 -12.77
N ASP A 56 6.91 -0.55 -12.10
CA ASP A 56 5.68 0.24 -12.16
C ASP A 56 5.63 1.36 -11.10
N GLY A 57 6.66 1.44 -10.24
CA GLY A 57 6.75 2.41 -9.16
C GLY A 57 5.90 2.03 -7.96
N CYS A 58 5.57 0.76 -7.78
CA CYS A 58 5.03 0.25 -6.53
C CYS A 58 6.16 -0.05 -5.55
N GLY A 59 5.95 0.27 -4.28
CA GLY A 59 6.88 -0.11 -3.21
C GLY A 59 6.91 -1.62 -3.02
N VAL A 60 8.11 -2.19 -2.92
CA VAL A 60 8.33 -3.62 -2.72
C VAL A 60 8.67 -3.89 -1.26
N SER A 61 8.03 -4.92 -0.69
CA SER A 61 8.26 -5.41 0.66
C SER A 61 8.13 -6.93 0.70
N ARG A 62 8.41 -7.54 1.86
CA ARG A 62 8.19 -8.97 2.09
C ARG A 62 7.32 -9.20 3.30
N TYR A 63 6.45 -10.20 3.20
CA TYR A 63 5.60 -10.65 4.30
C TYR A 63 5.48 -12.18 4.29
N GLY A 64 6.22 -12.84 5.16
CA GLY A 64 6.38 -14.30 5.11
C GLY A 64 6.97 -14.73 3.76
N ALA A 65 6.28 -15.63 3.07
CA ALA A 65 6.67 -16.11 1.74
C ALA A 65 6.22 -15.20 0.58
N TYR A 66 5.50 -14.10 0.88
CA TYR A 66 4.95 -13.20 -0.14
C TYR A 66 5.88 -12.02 -0.42
N GLU A 67 6.05 -11.69 -1.71
CA GLU A 67 6.50 -10.39 -2.17
C GLU A 67 5.28 -9.46 -2.21
N LEU A 68 5.35 -8.34 -1.51
CA LEU A 68 4.30 -7.33 -1.52
C LEU A 68 4.63 -6.23 -2.53
N ARG A 69 3.67 -5.85 -3.36
CA ARG A 69 3.73 -4.69 -4.26
C ARG A 69 2.68 -3.69 -3.83
N ILE A 70 3.14 -2.59 -3.22
CA ILE A 70 2.29 -1.63 -2.51
C ILE A 70 2.24 -0.31 -3.28
N SER A 71 1.08 -0.03 -3.87
CA SER A 71 0.82 1.24 -4.56
C SER A 71 0.90 2.40 -3.57
N GLY A 72 1.65 3.45 -3.92
CA GLY A 72 1.84 4.63 -3.09
C GLY A 72 2.91 4.49 -2.00
N GLY A 73 3.50 3.30 -1.83
CA GLY A 73 4.63 3.09 -0.93
C GLY A 73 5.95 3.54 -1.55
N LEU A 74 6.83 4.13 -0.77
CA LEU A 74 8.18 4.53 -1.17
C LEU A 74 9.23 3.74 -0.38
N PRO A 75 10.39 3.43 -0.99
CA PRO A 75 11.51 2.83 -0.25
C PRO A 75 11.87 3.64 0.99
N GLY A 76 12.00 2.96 2.12
CA GLY A 76 12.22 3.57 3.43
C GLY A 76 10.94 3.95 4.18
N ASP A 77 9.75 3.74 3.62
CA ASP A 77 8.51 3.82 4.39
C ASP A 77 8.33 2.58 5.26
N LYS A 78 7.86 2.80 6.48
CA LYS A 78 7.16 1.79 7.26
C LYS A 78 5.67 2.12 7.26
N ALA A 79 4.83 1.16 6.85
CA ALA A 79 3.44 1.46 6.53
C ALA A 79 2.51 0.28 6.81
N VAL A 80 1.23 0.58 6.98
CA VAL A 80 0.15 -0.41 6.89
C VAL A 80 -0.44 -0.36 5.48
N ALA A 81 -0.45 -1.50 4.81
CA ALA A 81 -1.06 -1.69 3.50
C ALA A 81 -2.33 -2.53 3.60
N VAL A 82 -3.27 -2.30 2.69
CA VAL A 82 -4.42 -3.18 2.43
C VAL A 82 -4.07 -4.04 1.23
N ILE A 83 -4.33 -5.33 1.33
CA ILE A 83 -4.13 -6.27 0.23
C ILE A 83 -5.37 -6.27 -0.67
N ASP A 84 -5.17 -5.96 -1.95
CA ASP A 84 -6.22 -5.92 -2.97
C ASP A 84 -6.35 -7.24 -3.71
N HIS A 85 -5.21 -7.88 -3.98
CA HIS A 85 -5.15 -9.13 -4.73
C HIS A 85 -3.96 -9.98 -4.28
N VAL A 86 -4.14 -11.30 -4.26
CA VAL A 86 -3.07 -12.27 -3.93
C VAL A 86 -2.93 -13.26 -5.08
N SER A 87 -1.71 -13.46 -5.57
CA SER A 87 -1.35 -14.43 -6.59
C SER A 87 -0.14 -15.23 -6.12
N ARG A 88 -0.25 -16.55 -6.04
CA ARG A 88 0.83 -17.46 -5.61
C ARG A 88 1.73 -16.90 -4.50
N ARG A 89 2.82 -16.20 -4.85
CA ARG A 89 3.82 -15.61 -3.93
C ARG A 89 3.91 -14.10 -4.02
N ILE A 90 3.02 -13.45 -4.77
CA ILE A 90 2.97 -12.00 -4.92
C ILE A 90 1.62 -11.51 -4.42
N ALA A 91 1.62 -10.49 -3.58
CA ALA A 91 0.41 -9.82 -3.14
C ALA A 91 0.48 -8.34 -3.52
N PHE A 92 -0.58 -7.85 -4.12
CA PHE A 92 -0.74 -6.46 -4.53
C PHE A 92 -1.63 -5.75 -3.52
N GLY A 93 -1.27 -4.53 -3.19
CA GLY A 93 -2.03 -3.73 -2.26
C GLY A 93 -1.77 -2.24 -2.43
N HIS A 94 -2.40 -1.46 -1.59
CA HIS A 94 -2.21 -0.02 -1.55
C HIS A 94 -1.91 0.46 -0.14
N LEU A 95 -1.25 1.60 -0.06
CA LEU A 95 -0.92 2.26 1.19
C LEU A 95 -2.20 2.71 1.90
N LYS A 96 -2.42 2.26 3.14
CA LYS A 96 -3.52 2.71 4.00
C LYS A 96 -3.06 3.77 5.00
N LYS A 97 -1.93 3.54 5.65
CA LYS A 97 -1.40 4.43 6.69
C LYS A 97 0.12 4.37 6.70
N LEU A 98 0.76 5.54 6.77
CA LEU A 98 2.18 5.65 7.06
C LEU A 98 2.40 5.56 8.57
N LEU A 99 3.32 4.70 8.99
CA LEU A 99 3.81 4.59 10.37
C LEU A 99 5.08 5.42 10.55
N ASN A 100 6.02 5.26 9.60
CA ASN A 100 7.24 6.05 9.54
C ASN A 100 7.51 6.42 8.07
N PRO A 101 7.36 7.69 7.67
CA PRO A 101 7.55 8.11 6.29
C PRO A 101 9.02 8.10 5.90
N SER A 102 9.30 7.69 4.67
CA SER A 102 10.62 7.79 4.05
C SER A 102 11.12 9.22 3.97
N ARG A 103 12.43 9.41 4.07
CA ARG A 103 13.10 10.71 3.87
C ARG A 103 12.92 11.25 2.43
N THR A 104 12.71 10.35 1.46
CA THR A 104 12.47 10.72 0.06
C THR A 104 11.04 11.19 -0.19
N ARG A 105 10.13 11.00 0.76
CA ARG A 105 8.73 11.44 0.64
C ARG A 105 8.63 12.96 0.65
N SER A 106 7.88 13.51 -0.30
CA SER A 106 7.55 14.93 -0.32
C SER A 106 6.54 15.26 0.78
N LYS A 107 6.72 16.39 1.44
CA LYS A 107 5.77 16.88 2.45
C LYS A 107 4.44 17.31 1.83
N HIS A 108 4.47 17.75 0.58
CA HIS A 108 3.30 18.24 -0.14
C HIS A 108 3.18 17.50 -1.47
N SER A 109 1.99 16.99 -1.75
CA SER A 109 1.69 16.47 -3.10
C SER A 109 1.46 17.65 -4.04
N LEU A 110 2.04 17.56 -5.23
CA LEU A 110 1.82 18.53 -6.31
C LEU A 110 0.44 18.39 -6.98
N CYS A 111 -0.32 17.34 -6.62
CA CYS A 111 -1.62 17.05 -7.19
C CYS A 111 -2.58 16.54 -6.11
N GLY A 112 -3.78 17.11 -6.03
CA GLY A 112 -4.84 16.69 -5.10
C GLY A 112 -5.30 15.25 -5.31
N GLU A 113 -5.25 14.76 -6.57
CA GLU A 113 -5.69 13.41 -6.95
C GLU A 113 -4.61 12.33 -6.78
N SER A 114 -3.48 12.64 -6.15
CA SER A 114 -2.33 11.72 -6.02
C SER A 114 -2.64 10.39 -5.32
N HIS A 115 -3.73 10.33 -4.56
CA HIS A 115 -4.16 9.12 -3.85
C HIS A 115 -5.03 8.18 -4.69
N HIS A 116 -5.67 8.70 -5.72
CA HIS A 116 -6.63 7.97 -6.55
C HIS A 116 -6.15 7.74 -7.98
N CYS A 117 -5.39 8.69 -8.51
CA CYS A 117 -4.89 8.67 -9.88
C CYS A 117 -3.59 7.89 -10.01
N LEU A 118 -3.52 7.04 -11.04
CA LEU A 118 -2.35 6.23 -11.35
C LEU A 118 -1.38 6.89 -12.35
N GLY A 119 -1.73 8.08 -12.83
CA GLY A 119 -0.95 8.76 -13.86
C GLY A 119 0.46 9.16 -13.46
N CYS A 120 0.74 9.28 -12.15
CA CYS A 120 2.02 9.71 -11.61
C CYS A 120 2.41 8.89 -10.38
N PRO A 121 2.86 7.63 -10.54
CA PRO A 121 3.13 6.73 -9.41
C PRO A 121 4.18 7.25 -8.42
N LEU A 122 5.09 8.12 -8.86
CA LEU A 122 6.15 8.70 -8.03
C LEU A 122 5.85 10.10 -7.51
N ILE A 123 4.63 10.64 -7.70
CA ILE A 123 4.33 12.05 -7.37
C ILE A 123 4.50 12.40 -5.89
N THR A 124 4.43 11.41 -5.02
CA THR A 124 4.65 11.58 -3.58
C THR A 124 6.13 11.58 -3.16
N MET A 125 7.05 11.31 -4.10
CA MET A 125 8.49 11.37 -3.90
C MET A 125 9.05 12.73 -4.29
N LYS A 126 10.05 13.23 -3.57
CA LYS A 126 10.79 14.44 -3.95
C LYS A 126 11.39 14.27 -5.34
N TYR A 127 11.35 15.31 -6.16
CA TYR A 127 11.73 15.20 -7.57
C TYR A 127 13.19 14.79 -7.78
N ALA A 128 14.12 15.30 -6.97
CA ALA A 128 15.52 14.89 -7.03
C ALA A 128 15.67 13.37 -6.80
N ASP A 129 14.95 12.82 -5.81
CA ASP A 129 14.97 11.39 -5.52
C ASP A 129 14.33 10.57 -6.65
N GLN A 130 13.32 11.14 -7.38
CA GLN A 130 12.76 10.51 -8.59
C GLN A 130 13.80 10.37 -9.69
N LEU A 131 14.62 11.41 -9.92
CA LEU A 131 15.68 11.38 -10.92
C LEU A 131 16.74 10.33 -10.57
N ASP A 132 17.18 10.30 -9.31
CA ASP A 132 18.14 9.31 -8.83
C ASP A 132 17.61 7.88 -8.96
N TRP A 133 16.36 7.64 -8.60
CA TRP A 133 15.75 6.33 -8.76
C TRP A 133 15.66 5.91 -10.23
N LYS A 134 15.22 6.79 -11.11
CA LYS A 134 15.14 6.50 -12.56
C LYS A 134 16.52 6.19 -13.14
N ARG A 135 17.55 6.93 -12.73
CA ARG A 135 18.93 6.65 -13.13
C ARG A 135 19.39 5.26 -12.69
N LYS A 136 19.15 4.92 -11.42
CA LYS A 136 19.46 3.59 -10.87
C LYS A 136 18.70 2.48 -11.60
N LEU A 137 17.45 2.72 -11.97
CA LEU A 137 16.65 1.76 -12.73
C LEU A 137 17.27 1.49 -14.10
N VAL A 138 17.63 2.54 -14.85
CA VAL A 138 18.32 2.40 -16.16
C VAL A 138 19.62 1.63 -15.97
N LYS A 139 20.46 2.02 -15.02
CA LYS A 139 21.72 1.36 -14.74
C LYS A 139 21.54 -0.13 -14.43
N ARG A 140 20.61 -0.49 -13.54
CA ARG A 140 20.27 -1.88 -13.19
C ARG A 140 19.86 -2.71 -14.41
N HIS A 141 19.10 -2.12 -15.35
CA HIS A 141 18.71 -2.82 -16.57
C HIS A 141 19.88 -3.01 -17.54
N MET A 142 20.78 -2.03 -17.64
CA MET A 142 21.98 -2.14 -18.48
C MET A 142 22.97 -3.17 -17.91
N GLU A 143 23.16 -3.20 -16.60
CA GLU A 143 24.02 -4.17 -15.92
C GLU A 143 23.55 -5.63 -16.09
N ALA A 144 22.29 -5.86 -16.45
CA ALA A 144 21.78 -7.19 -16.76
C ALA A 144 22.30 -7.74 -18.10
N TYR A 145 22.89 -6.90 -18.94
CA TYR A 145 23.48 -7.26 -20.23
C TYR A 145 24.99 -7.03 -20.17
N HIS A 146 25.76 -8.09 -20.43
CA HIS A 146 27.22 -8.06 -20.34
C HIS A 146 27.83 -6.92 -21.16
N ASP A 147 27.37 -6.71 -22.40
CA ASP A 147 27.90 -5.71 -23.34
C ASP A 147 27.53 -4.25 -22.94
N LEU A 148 26.61 -4.07 -21.96
CA LEU A 148 26.16 -2.76 -21.50
C LEU A 148 26.57 -2.46 -20.05
N SER A 149 27.22 -3.40 -19.37
CA SER A 149 27.58 -3.27 -17.95
C SER A 149 28.49 -2.06 -17.67
N ASP A 150 29.40 -1.75 -18.60
CA ASP A 150 30.40 -0.68 -18.46
C ASP A 150 29.93 0.67 -19.01
N VAL A 151 28.69 0.73 -19.55
CA VAL A 151 28.17 1.98 -20.12
C VAL A 151 27.87 2.98 -19.01
N THR A 152 28.41 4.17 -19.12
CA THR A 152 28.18 5.25 -18.16
C THR A 152 26.77 5.81 -18.30
N VAL A 153 25.95 5.68 -17.26
CA VAL A 153 24.64 6.34 -17.16
C VAL A 153 24.83 7.70 -16.50
N HIS A 154 24.71 8.76 -17.30
CA HIS A 154 24.82 10.14 -16.82
C HIS A 154 23.62 10.54 -15.94
N PRO A 155 23.71 11.63 -15.15
CA PRO A 155 22.57 12.22 -14.46
C PRO A 155 21.45 12.53 -15.46
N LEU A 156 20.20 12.32 -15.01
CA LEU A 156 19.03 12.62 -15.84
C LEU A 156 18.84 14.13 -16.00
N LEU A 157 18.50 14.56 -17.20
CA LEU A 157 18.11 15.94 -17.46
C LEU A 157 16.74 16.21 -16.80
N SER A 158 16.65 17.31 -16.09
CA SER A 158 15.40 17.78 -15.48
C SER A 158 14.75 18.79 -16.40
N PRO A 159 13.44 18.67 -16.74
CA PRO A 159 12.72 19.73 -17.41
C PRO A 159 12.42 20.86 -16.44
N GLU A 160 12.27 22.07 -16.95
CA GLU A 160 11.85 23.24 -16.15
C GLU A 160 10.43 23.06 -15.58
N ARG A 161 9.53 22.48 -16.38
CA ARG A 161 8.14 22.25 -16.01
C ARG A 161 7.93 20.80 -15.57
N LEU A 162 7.61 20.60 -14.30
CA LEU A 162 7.39 19.26 -13.73
C LEU A 162 5.95 18.76 -13.84
N ILE A 163 4.97 19.68 -14.01
CA ILE A 163 3.54 19.38 -14.09
C ILE A 163 2.96 20.09 -15.31
N GLY A 164 1.89 19.50 -15.88
CA GLY A 164 1.19 20.08 -17.03
C GLY A 164 2.01 20.10 -18.31
N TYR A 165 2.99 19.20 -18.46
CA TYR A 165 3.84 19.09 -19.66
C TYR A 165 3.28 18.13 -20.71
N ARG A 166 2.32 17.28 -20.37
CA ARG A 166 1.73 16.32 -21.31
C ARG A 166 0.72 17.03 -22.20
N THR A 167 0.82 16.76 -23.50
CA THR A 167 -0.12 17.25 -24.53
C THR A 167 -1.16 16.20 -24.91
N THR A 168 -0.95 14.94 -24.51
CA THR A 168 -1.82 13.82 -24.86
C THR A 168 -2.08 12.96 -23.62
N VAL A 169 -3.32 12.52 -23.46
CA VAL A 169 -3.74 11.56 -22.44
C VAL A 169 -4.61 10.48 -23.07
N LYS A 170 -4.46 9.24 -22.59
CA LYS A 170 -5.37 8.13 -22.91
C LYS A 170 -6.33 7.93 -21.76
N LEU A 171 -7.62 8.00 -22.04
CA LEU A 171 -8.69 7.81 -21.07
C LEU A 171 -9.54 6.61 -21.51
N ALA A 172 -10.05 5.86 -20.54
CA ALA A 172 -11.06 4.84 -20.77
C ALA A 172 -12.44 5.49 -20.90
N ILE A 173 -13.27 4.92 -21.76
CA ILE A 173 -14.69 5.25 -21.85
C ILE A 173 -15.45 4.06 -21.30
N ALA A 174 -16.34 4.31 -20.35
CA ALA A 174 -17.19 3.31 -19.70
C ALA A 174 -18.62 3.84 -19.56
N GLY A 175 -19.52 3.06 -18.95
CA GLY A 175 -20.92 3.39 -18.78
C GLY A 175 -21.82 2.83 -19.87
N LYS A 176 -23.04 3.33 -19.97
CA LYS A 176 -24.02 2.94 -20.99
C LYS A 176 -23.93 3.87 -22.21
N HIS A 177 -24.37 3.41 -23.38
CA HIS A 177 -24.41 4.25 -24.58
C HIS A 177 -25.19 5.56 -24.37
N SER A 178 -26.23 5.54 -23.54
CA SER A 178 -27.05 6.72 -23.19
C SER A 178 -26.40 7.63 -22.13
N ASP A 179 -25.40 7.12 -21.40
CA ASP A 179 -24.74 7.84 -20.29
C ASP A 179 -23.27 7.35 -20.18
N PRO A 180 -22.41 7.74 -21.14
CA PRO A 180 -21.00 7.40 -21.11
C PRO A 180 -20.25 8.31 -20.15
N TYR A 181 -19.25 7.77 -19.47
CA TYR A 181 -18.28 8.57 -18.71
C TYR A 181 -16.85 8.26 -19.15
N ILE A 182 -15.96 9.22 -18.97
CA ILE A 182 -14.56 9.14 -19.36
C ILE A 182 -13.69 9.26 -18.11
N GLY A 183 -12.70 8.39 -17.98
CA GLY A 183 -11.83 8.42 -16.82
C GLY A 183 -10.63 7.49 -16.94
N ILE A 184 -10.00 7.25 -15.81
CA ILE A 184 -8.93 6.27 -15.65
C ILE A 184 -9.37 5.24 -14.62
N PHE A 185 -9.08 3.99 -14.88
CA PHE A 185 -9.35 2.93 -13.92
C PHE A 185 -8.50 3.10 -12.66
N ARG A 186 -9.05 2.75 -11.52
CA ARG A 186 -8.28 2.56 -10.30
C ARG A 186 -7.35 1.36 -10.47
N ARG A 187 -6.20 1.39 -9.84
CA ARG A 187 -5.22 0.31 -9.92
C ARG A 187 -5.85 -1.01 -9.42
N PHE A 188 -5.67 -2.08 -10.20
CA PHE A 188 -6.21 -3.43 -9.95
C PHE A 188 -7.74 -3.50 -9.91
N SER A 189 -8.43 -2.56 -10.54
CA SER A 189 -9.87 -2.49 -10.67
C SER A 189 -10.25 -2.15 -12.11
N HIS A 190 -11.48 -2.47 -12.49
CA HIS A 190 -12.11 -2.02 -13.73
C HIS A 190 -13.20 -0.97 -13.44
N ASP A 191 -13.22 -0.42 -12.21
CA ASP A 191 -14.12 0.65 -11.76
C ASP A 191 -13.51 2.03 -11.98
#